data_e7d80a2f64732a9b36e3456f0803cf74
#
_entry.id   e7d80a2f64732a9b36e3456f0803cf74
#
_cell.length_a   1.000
_cell.length_b   1.000
_cell.length_c   1.000
_cell.angle_alpha   90.00
_cell.angle_beta   90.00
_cell.angle_gamma   90.00
#
_symmetry.space_group_name_H-M   'P 1'
#
loop_
_entity.id
_entity.type
_entity.pdbx_description
1 polymer ?
#
loop_
_entity_poly.entity_id
_entity_poly.type
_entity_poly.pdbx_seq_one_letter_code
_entity_poly.pdbx_strand_id
1 'polypeptide(L)'
;MKMKEPVTCNRSTCNSPQAITLSIGILFAPAITFRLNGTYWNKDQKYSGEYTISKEGKNLILHSSSGTQIVPDHFTLTPENDETTNFDLLNVMIGINFHWQRTEDQKFKGTLKIMDEGKHLTAINILPLEDYLLSVISSEMSATSSLELLKAHAVISRSWLIAQKIKSEKLTDTYQSCIQDEQQYIRWYDREDHTIFDVCADDHCQRYQGITKASSAAVTEAVQATRGQLLMYERGICDARFSKCCGGASEEFGYCWEDKNYPYLSTIRDTEEEENRPLPDLTKEEEAERWIRTSPVSFCDTHDKKVISQILNNYDQETTDFYRWKVRYSQSELAELIRQNTKSDYGDIIDLIPIQRGKSGRICKLKIVGSLKTLTIGKELEIRRTLSSSHLFSSAFVVDKGELKNGVPEWFLLTGAGWGHGVGLCQ
;
A
#
# COMPACT_ATOMS: atom_id res chain seq x y z
N MET A 1 27.17 -8.79 -0.22
CA MET A 1 27.22 -7.52 0.53
C MET A 1 27.66 -7.83 1.97
N LYS A 2 28.87 -7.44 2.38
CA LYS A 2 29.36 -7.74 3.74
C LYS A 2 28.58 -6.90 4.74
N MET A 3 27.83 -7.54 5.62
CA MET A 3 27.25 -6.88 6.79
C MET A 3 28.40 -6.34 7.65
N LYS A 4 28.45 -5.02 7.84
CA LYS A 4 29.29 -4.41 8.87
C LYS A 4 28.57 -4.59 10.19
N GLU A 5 29.34 -4.95 11.21
CA GLU A 5 28.85 -5.10 12.58
C GLU A 5 28.11 -3.86 13.09
N PRO A 6 27.13 -4.03 13.97
CA PRO A 6 26.36 -2.91 14.50
C PRO A 6 27.30 -1.95 15.26
N VAL A 7 27.24 -0.68 14.92
CA VAL A 7 27.94 0.37 15.67
C VAL A 7 27.30 0.44 17.06
N THR A 8 28.00 -0.06 18.07
CA THR A 8 27.62 0.08 19.46
C THR A 8 27.76 1.56 19.87
N CYS A 9 26.65 2.21 20.07
CA CYS A 9 26.60 3.56 20.64
C CYS A 9 27.03 3.48 22.12
N ASN A 10 28.08 4.21 22.49
CA ASN A 10 28.58 4.32 23.86
C ASN A 10 27.46 4.82 24.79
N ARG A 11 27.11 4.03 25.80
CA ARG A 11 26.15 4.38 26.85
C ARG A 11 26.76 5.41 27.82
N SER A 12 26.75 6.67 27.46
CA SER A 12 26.85 7.74 28.48
C SER A 12 26.14 8.97 27.91
N THR A 13 25.04 9.37 28.58
CA THR A 13 24.21 10.56 28.36
C THR A 13 23.27 10.54 27.13
N CYS A 14 22.41 9.54 27.01
CA CYS A 14 21.17 9.69 26.25
C CYS A 14 19.99 9.74 27.24
N ASN A 15 19.34 10.89 27.35
CA ASN A 15 17.92 10.93 27.72
C ASN A 15 17.20 9.88 26.88
N SER A 16 16.32 9.08 27.49
CA SER A 16 15.55 8.04 26.78
C SER A 16 15.01 8.65 25.47
N PRO A 17 15.30 8.07 24.29
CA PRO A 17 14.84 8.63 23.03
C PRO A 17 13.32 8.75 23.12
N GLN A 18 12.82 9.97 22.95
CA GLN A 18 11.38 10.25 22.96
C GLN A 18 10.75 9.32 21.95
N ALA A 19 9.80 8.47 22.37
CA ALA A 19 9.19 7.48 21.49
C ALA A 19 8.55 8.23 20.29
N ILE A 20 8.91 7.82 19.06
CA ILE A 20 8.34 8.41 17.85
C ILE A 20 6.83 8.13 17.87
N THR A 21 6.05 9.18 17.85
CA THR A 21 4.59 9.14 17.80
C THR A 21 4.12 9.36 16.35
N LEU A 22 3.10 8.63 15.95
CA LEU A 22 2.51 8.67 14.62
C LEU A 22 1.05 9.09 14.67
N SER A 23 0.62 9.76 13.62
CA SER A 23 -0.77 10.07 13.33
C SER A 23 -1.24 9.30 12.09
N ILE A 24 -2.30 8.49 12.25
CA ILE A 24 -2.82 7.61 11.21
C ILE A 24 -4.25 8.00 10.87
N GLY A 25 -4.52 8.40 9.62
CA GLY A 25 -5.86 8.63 9.10
C GLY A 25 -6.60 7.33 8.88
N ILE A 26 -7.74 7.13 9.58
CA ILE A 26 -8.47 5.86 9.59
C ILE A 26 -9.77 5.93 8.79
N LEU A 27 -10.60 6.92 9.08
CA LEU A 27 -11.96 7.00 8.55
C LEU A 27 -12.25 8.41 8.04
N PHE A 28 -12.81 8.50 6.84
CA PHE A 28 -13.18 9.73 6.16
C PHE A 28 -14.68 9.68 5.86
N ALA A 29 -15.49 10.42 6.63
CA ALA A 29 -16.96 10.33 6.53
C ALA A 29 -17.64 11.64 6.91
N PRO A 30 -18.89 11.89 6.45
CA PRO A 30 -19.66 13.07 6.85
C PRO A 30 -20.04 13.04 8.34
N ALA A 31 -20.12 11.84 8.95
CA ALA A 31 -20.30 11.65 10.37
C ALA A 31 -19.51 10.42 10.83
N ILE A 32 -18.95 10.46 12.03
CA ILE A 32 -18.11 9.40 12.59
C ILE A 32 -18.72 8.94 13.91
N THR A 33 -19.01 7.64 13.99
CA THR A 33 -19.46 6.99 15.22
C THR A 33 -18.32 6.21 15.85
N PHE A 34 -18.13 6.41 17.13
CA PHE A 34 -17.07 5.76 17.91
C PHE A 34 -17.54 5.40 19.31
N ARG A 35 -16.90 4.41 19.91
CA ARG A 35 -17.16 3.96 21.29
C ARG A 35 -15.86 3.98 22.07
N LEU A 36 -15.87 4.66 23.22
CA LEU A 36 -14.75 4.73 24.15
C LEU A 36 -14.89 3.62 25.20
N ASN A 37 -13.97 2.68 25.20
CA ASN A 37 -13.89 1.58 26.16
C ASN A 37 -12.91 1.98 27.28
N GLY A 38 -13.44 2.65 28.29
CA GLY A 38 -12.71 3.28 29.38
C GLY A 38 -12.83 4.81 29.36
N THR A 39 -12.04 5.47 30.17
CA THR A 39 -12.07 6.92 30.30
C THR A 39 -11.08 7.60 29.34
N TYR A 40 -11.59 8.59 28.63
CA TYR A 40 -10.82 9.49 27.76
C TYR A 40 -10.99 10.93 28.24
N TRP A 41 -9.99 11.77 27.95
CA TRP A 41 -9.98 13.16 28.32
C TRP A 41 -9.88 14.07 27.09
N ASN A 42 -10.70 15.11 27.07
CA ASN A 42 -10.45 16.29 26.26
C ASN A 42 -10.27 17.47 27.20
N LYS A 43 -9.06 17.97 27.32
CA LYS A 43 -8.68 18.94 28.37
C LYS A 43 -9.07 18.42 29.76
N ASP A 44 -9.97 19.11 30.45
CA ASP A 44 -10.44 18.77 31.80
C ASP A 44 -11.75 17.98 31.82
N GLN A 45 -12.31 17.63 30.65
CA GLN A 45 -13.58 16.92 30.54
C GLN A 45 -13.37 15.43 30.25
N LYS A 46 -14.10 14.59 30.98
CA LYS A 46 -14.09 13.13 30.81
C LYS A 46 -15.14 12.68 29.81
N TYR A 47 -14.77 11.66 29.01
CA TYR A 47 -15.63 11.00 28.04
C TYR A 47 -15.54 9.49 28.19
N SER A 48 -16.66 8.79 28.04
CA SER A 48 -16.74 7.32 27.98
C SER A 48 -18.05 6.90 27.34
N GLY A 49 -18.09 5.71 26.72
CA GLY A 49 -19.27 5.21 26.01
C GLY A 49 -19.31 5.62 24.55
N GLU A 50 -20.50 5.62 23.94
CA GLU A 50 -20.70 5.79 22.51
C GLU A 50 -21.09 7.21 22.13
N TYR A 51 -20.50 7.70 21.04
CA TYR A 51 -20.72 9.02 20.50
C TYR A 51 -20.78 8.96 18.97
N THR A 52 -21.55 9.89 18.39
CA THR A 52 -21.48 10.24 16.97
C THR A 52 -21.11 11.70 16.82
N ILE A 53 -20.12 12.01 16.03
CA ILE A 53 -19.75 13.39 15.70
C ILE A 53 -20.15 13.68 14.24
N SER A 54 -20.81 14.83 14.03
CA SER A 54 -21.23 15.30 12.71
C SER A 54 -21.01 16.79 12.58
N LYS A 55 -21.02 17.30 11.35
CA LYS A 55 -20.93 18.72 11.06
C LYS A 55 -22.31 19.33 10.84
N GLU A 56 -22.65 20.36 11.59
CA GLU A 56 -23.87 21.15 11.42
C GLU A 56 -23.51 22.63 11.21
N GLY A 57 -23.65 23.09 9.99
CA GLY A 57 -23.21 24.42 9.60
C GLY A 57 -21.70 24.60 9.73
N LYS A 58 -21.27 25.46 10.69
CA LYS A 58 -19.84 25.69 10.97
C LYS A 58 -19.35 24.96 12.22
N ASN A 59 -20.21 24.22 12.92
CA ASN A 59 -19.90 23.60 14.20
C ASN A 59 -19.81 22.08 14.05
N LEU A 60 -18.90 21.48 14.81
CA LEU A 60 -18.91 20.06 15.08
C LEU A 60 -19.82 19.76 16.27
N ILE A 61 -20.76 18.86 16.09
CA ILE A 61 -21.72 18.45 17.10
C ILE A 61 -21.41 17.00 17.51
N LEU A 62 -21.16 16.83 18.81
CA LEU A 62 -21.00 15.51 19.42
C LEU A 62 -22.33 15.08 20.01
N HIS A 63 -22.87 13.98 19.52
CA HIS A 63 -24.12 13.37 19.98
C HIS A 63 -23.81 12.21 20.91
N SER A 64 -24.59 12.09 21.99
CA SER A 64 -24.54 10.97 22.94
C SER A 64 -25.95 10.64 23.43
N SER A 65 -26.10 9.57 24.20
CA SER A 65 -27.35 9.23 24.86
C SER A 65 -27.85 10.29 25.85
N SER A 66 -26.94 11.13 26.37
CA SER A 66 -27.22 12.22 27.31
C SER A 66 -27.53 13.56 26.66
N GLY A 67 -27.41 13.68 25.34
CA GLY A 67 -27.65 14.91 24.60
C GLY A 67 -26.55 15.27 23.61
N THR A 68 -26.53 16.52 23.19
CA THR A 68 -25.61 17.07 22.17
C THR A 68 -24.71 18.12 22.77
N GLN A 69 -23.49 18.21 22.27
CA GLN A 69 -22.48 19.20 22.68
C GLN A 69 -21.74 19.73 21.45
N ILE A 70 -21.48 21.04 21.40
CA ILE A 70 -20.58 21.63 20.41
C ILE A 70 -19.13 21.36 20.84
N VAL A 71 -18.34 20.84 19.92
CA VAL A 71 -16.91 20.55 20.13
C VAL A 71 -16.05 21.32 19.12
N PRO A 72 -14.75 21.55 19.42
CA PRO A 72 -13.86 22.28 18.52
C PRO A 72 -13.56 21.48 17.24
N ASP A 73 -13.14 22.17 16.16
CA ASP A 73 -12.78 21.60 14.86
C ASP A 73 -11.63 20.57 14.94
N HIS A 74 -10.89 20.57 16.04
CA HIS A 74 -9.85 19.59 16.39
C HIS A 74 -10.22 18.95 17.72
N PHE A 75 -11.10 17.97 17.68
CA PHE A 75 -11.56 17.27 18.87
C PHE A 75 -10.65 16.07 19.17
N THR A 76 -9.89 16.15 20.28
CA THR A 76 -8.89 15.15 20.66
C THR A 76 -9.28 14.48 21.96
N LEU A 77 -9.27 13.14 21.96
CA LEU A 77 -9.61 12.28 23.09
C LEU A 77 -8.38 11.45 23.47
N THR A 78 -7.75 11.80 24.61
CA THR A 78 -6.55 11.12 25.12
C THR A 78 -6.96 10.09 26.17
N PRO A 79 -6.47 8.84 26.09
CA PRO A 79 -6.82 7.81 27.08
C PRO A 79 -6.28 8.15 28.47
N GLU A 80 -7.05 7.79 29.51
CA GLU A 80 -6.57 7.92 30.90
C GLU A 80 -5.47 6.90 31.21
N ASN A 81 -5.50 5.74 30.55
CA ASN A 81 -4.49 4.70 30.68
C ASN A 81 -4.30 3.99 29.33
N ASP A 82 -3.11 4.13 28.72
CA ASP A 82 -2.78 3.56 27.40
C ASP A 82 -2.81 2.02 27.35
N GLU A 83 -2.65 1.34 28.48
CA GLU A 83 -2.62 -0.13 28.50
C GLU A 83 -4.03 -0.72 28.55
N THR A 84 -4.96 -0.11 29.25
CA THR A 84 -6.29 -0.67 29.56
C THR A 84 -7.41 -0.04 28.75
N THR A 85 -7.25 1.19 28.26
CA THR A 85 -8.26 1.89 27.47
C THR A 85 -8.06 1.67 25.97
N ASN A 86 -9.15 1.63 25.25
CA ASN A 86 -9.18 1.54 23.79
C ASN A 86 -10.47 2.16 23.26
N PHE A 87 -10.56 2.39 21.96
CA PHE A 87 -11.78 2.87 21.33
C PHE A 87 -12.11 2.05 20.07
N ASP A 88 -13.39 1.96 19.77
CA ASP A 88 -13.90 1.40 18.52
C ASP A 88 -14.27 2.55 17.58
N LEU A 89 -13.87 2.45 16.30
CA LEU A 89 -14.48 3.19 15.20
C LEU A 89 -15.44 2.26 14.49
N LEU A 90 -16.70 2.69 14.32
CA LEU A 90 -17.75 1.89 13.73
C LEU A 90 -17.83 2.13 12.22
N ASN A 91 -18.12 1.06 11.46
CA ASN A 91 -18.27 1.12 10.01
C ASN A 91 -17.04 1.66 9.26
N VAL A 92 -15.85 1.27 9.67
CA VAL A 92 -14.61 1.62 8.94
C VAL A 92 -14.60 0.91 7.59
N MET A 93 -14.48 1.69 6.50
CA MET A 93 -14.32 1.13 5.16
C MET A 93 -12.90 0.62 4.99
N ILE A 94 -12.74 -0.64 4.60
CA ILE A 94 -11.44 -1.26 4.31
C ILE A 94 -11.40 -1.83 2.91
N GLY A 95 -10.21 -1.92 2.31
CA GLY A 95 -10.02 -2.39 0.95
C GLY A 95 -10.68 -1.50 -0.08
N ILE A 96 -10.54 -0.20 0.05
CA ILE A 96 -11.18 0.79 -0.81
C ILE A 96 -10.78 0.55 -2.27
N ASN A 97 -11.78 0.35 -3.14
CA ASN A 97 -11.65 0.00 -4.55
C ASN A 97 -11.07 -1.40 -4.84
N PHE A 98 -10.96 -2.27 -3.84
CA PHE A 98 -10.63 -3.69 -4.04
C PHE A 98 -11.91 -4.56 -4.07
N HIS A 99 -11.80 -5.76 -4.65
CA HIS A 99 -12.91 -6.72 -4.74
C HIS A 99 -13.42 -7.18 -3.36
N TRP A 100 -12.59 -7.07 -2.31
CA TRP A 100 -12.91 -7.39 -0.93
C TRP A 100 -13.33 -6.19 -0.08
N GLN A 101 -13.61 -5.03 -0.70
CA GLN A 101 -14.09 -3.82 0.00
C GLN A 101 -15.32 -4.14 0.86
N ARG A 102 -15.24 -3.77 2.14
CA ARG A 102 -16.32 -3.91 3.11
C ARG A 102 -16.19 -2.90 4.23
N THR A 103 -17.22 -2.80 5.05
CA THR A 103 -17.17 -2.08 6.32
C THR A 103 -16.97 -3.06 7.47
N GLU A 104 -16.19 -2.69 8.45
CA GLU A 104 -16.07 -3.42 9.72
C GLU A 104 -15.84 -2.45 10.88
N ASP A 105 -16.22 -2.88 12.09
CA ASP A 105 -15.89 -2.14 13.30
C ASP A 105 -14.45 -2.45 13.69
N GLN A 106 -13.65 -1.40 13.91
CA GLN A 106 -12.25 -1.56 14.25
C GLN A 106 -11.92 -0.95 15.59
N LYS A 107 -11.04 -1.62 16.33
CA LYS A 107 -10.62 -1.28 17.69
C LYS A 107 -9.18 -0.75 17.71
N PHE A 108 -8.96 0.36 18.42
CA PHE A 108 -7.68 1.06 18.46
C PHE A 108 -7.25 1.38 19.89
N LYS A 109 -5.94 1.42 20.11
CA LYS A 109 -5.31 2.01 21.30
C LYS A 109 -4.83 3.44 21.02
N GLY A 110 -4.47 4.16 22.10
CA GLY A 110 -3.91 5.51 22.00
C GLY A 110 -4.97 6.60 21.86
N THR A 111 -4.59 7.72 21.30
CA THR A 111 -5.41 8.93 21.20
C THR A 111 -6.28 8.90 19.95
N LEU A 112 -7.55 9.27 20.07
CA LEU A 112 -8.45 9.56 18.97
C LEU A 112 -8.52 11.06 18.72
N LYS A 113 -8.23 11.51 17.52
CA LYS A 113 -8.42 12.89 17.07
C LYS A 113 -9.38 12.93 15.90
N ILE A 114 -10.37 13.82 15.96
CA ILE A 114 -11.32 14.04 14.86
C ILE A 114 -11.13 15.46 14.34
N MET A 115 -11.00 15.59 13.03
CA MET A 115 -10.78 16.88 12.34
C MET A 115 -11.85 17.11 11.28
N ASP A 116 -12.25 18.37 11.12
CA ASP A 116 -13.07 18.82 10.00
C ASP A 116 -12.18 19.25 8.82
N GLU A 117 -12.30 18.57 7.68
CA GLU A 117 -11.63 18.95 6.44
C GLU A 117 -12.55 19.68 5.45
N GLY A 118 -13.69 20.14 5.91
CA GLY A 118 -14.68 20.88 5.12
C GLY A 118 -15.65 19.96 4.37
N LYS A 119 -15.17 19.00 3.59
CA LYS A 119 -15.99 18.04 2.84
C LYS A 119 -16.40 16.81 3.67
N HIS A 120 -15.59 16.42 4.60
CA HIS A 120 -15.78 15.25 5.48
C HIS A 120 -15.05 15.48 6.81
N LEU A 121 -15.34 14.63 7.76
CA LEU A 121 -14.59 14.49 9.00
C LEU A 121 -13.55 13.38 8.83
N THR A 122 -12.40 13.56 9.47
CA THR A 122 -11.32 12.57 9.47
C THR A 122 -11.04 12.10 10.89
N ALA A 123 -11.18 10.78 11.14
CA ALA A 123 -10.72 10.16 12.37
C ALA A 123 -9.25 9.77 12.23
N ILE A 124 -8.43 10.27 13.16
CA ILE A 124 -6.99 10.05 13.22
C ILE A 124 -6.67 9.33 14.52
N ASN A 125 -5.96 8.22 14.44
CA ASN A 125 -5.39 7.52 15.59
C ASN A 125 -3.96 8.01 15.82
N ILE A 126 -3.61 8.34 17.07
CA ILE A 126 -2.26 8.78 17.45
C ILE A 126 -1.71 7.82 18.49
N LEU A 127 -0.55 7.20 18.18
CA LEU A 127 0.08 6.19 19.04
C LEU A 127 1.59 6.08 18.79
N PRO A 128 2.35 5.37 19.67
CA PRO A 128 3.77 5.09 19.45
C PRO A 128 4.01 4.23 18.20
N LEU A 129 5.14 4.46 17.51
CA LEU A 129 5.54 3.75 16.29
C LEU A 129 5.57 2.22 16.49
N GLU A 130 6.09 1.73 17.61
CA GLU A 130 6.21 0.27 17.82
C GLU A 130 4.82 -0.37 18.00
N ASP A 131 3.86 0.33 18.60
CA ASP A 131 2.46 -0.14 18.70
C ASP A 131 1.75 -0.16 17.33
N TYR A 132 2.03 0.82 16.48
CA TYR A 132 1.60 0.81 15.08
C TYR A 132 2.11 -0.42 14.33
N LEU A 133 3.38 -0.79 14.50
CA LEU A 133 3.99 -1.95 13.83
C LEU A 133 3.35 -3.28 14.23
N LEU A 134 2.89 -3.44 15.49
CA LEU A 134 2.17 -4.64 15.91
C LEU A 134 0.93 -4.90 15.04
N SER A 135 0.21 -3.84 14.69
CA SER A 135 -0.95 -3.94 13.79
C SER A 135 -0.54 -4.15 12.32
N VAL A 136 0.41 -3.37 11.82
CA VAL A 136 0.85 -3.44 10.41
C VAL A 136 1.34 -4.83 10.06
N ILE A 137 2.23 -5.42 10.89
CA ILE A 137 2.78 -6.76 10.65
C ILE A 137 1.66 -7.81 10.56
N SER A 138 0.63 -7.69 11.40
CA SER A 138 -0.52 -8.62 11.40
C SER A 138 -1.55 -8.33 10.30
N SER A 139 -1.54 -7.11 9.73
CA SER A 139 -2.51 -6.67 8.71
C SER A 139 -1.97 -6.84 7.29
N GLU A 140 -0.67 -6.65 7.08
CA GLU A 140 -0.01 -6.83 5.79
C GLU A 140 0.29 -8.30 5.49
N MET A 141 0.68 -9.06 6.51
CA MET A 141 1.01 -10.47 6.41
C MET A 141 0.25 -11.28 7.45
N SER A 142 0.20 -12.60 7.26
CA SER A 142 -0.36 -13.46 8.29
C SER A 142 0.52 -13.46 9.55
N ALA A 143 -0.11 -13.31 10.71
CA ALA A 143 0.57 -13.42 12.01
C ALA A 143 1.16 -14.84 12.28
N THR A 144 0.92 -15.80 11.38
CA THR A 144 1.46 -17.18 11.41
C THR A 144 2.73 -17.36 10.56
N SER A 145 3.22 -16.30 9.93
CA SER A 145 4.50 -16.31 9.20
C SER A 145 5.67 -16.68 10.11
N SER A 146 6.79 -17.11 9.52
CA SER A 146 7.99 -17.42 10.28
C SER A 146 8.48 -16.19 11.06
N LEU A 147 9.05 -16.41 12.25
CA LEU A 147 9.57 -15.35 13.11
C LEU A 147 10.59 -14.46 12.37
N GLU A 148 11.46 -15.07 11.56
CA GLU A 148 12.49 -14.33 10.82
C GLU A 148 11.89 -13.44 9.72
N LEU A 149 10.84 -13.90 9.03
CA LEU A 149 10.10 -13.07 8.07
C LEU A 149 9.38 -11.91 8.78
N LEU A 150 8.74 -12.16 9.93
CA LEU A 150 8.11 -11.13 10.74
C LEU A 150 9.11 -10.07 11.23
N LYS A 151 10.33 -10.49 11.66
CA LYS A 151 11.42 -9.58 12.03
C LYS A 151 11.89 -8.73 10.85
N ALA A 152 12.12 -9.35 9.69
CA ALA A 152 12.52 -8.65 8.47
C ALA A 152 11.46 -7.62 8.09
N HIS A 153 10.19 -8.00 8.12
CA HIS A 153 9.07 -7.11 7.79
C HIS A 153 8.93 -5.95 8.78
N ALA A 154 9.14 -6.20 10.10
CA ALA A 154 9.14 -5.14 11.11
C ALA A 154 10.23 -4.08 10.84
N VAL A 155 11.44 -4.50 10.47
CA VAL A 155 12.56 -3.59 10.14
C VAL A 155 12.26 -2.81 8.86
N ILE A 156 11.72 -3.46 7.83
CA ILE A 156 11.35 -2.82 6.55
C ILE A 156 10.23 -1.82 6.77
N SER A 157 9.13 -2.21 7.41
CA SER A 157 7.98 -1.32 7.66
C SER A 157 8.35 -0.10 8.49
N ARG A 158 9.19 -0.29 9.53
CA ARG A 158 9.73 0.81 10.35
C ARG A 158 10.59 1.76 9.53
N SER A 159 11.48 1.22 8.70
CA SER A 159 12.39 2.02 7.86
C SER A 159 11.61 2.83 6.82
N TRP A 160 10.67 2.19 6.13
CA TRP A 160 9.79 2.85 5.17
C TRP A 160 9.05 4.01 5.82
N LEU A 161 8.39 3.75 6.96
CA LEU A 161 7.58 4.76 7.66
C LEU A 161 8.39 6.00 8.05
N ILE A 162 9.57 5.80 8.65
CA ILE A 162 10.44 6.91 9.04
C ILE A 162 10.98 7.64 7.81
N ALA A 163 11.34 6.93 6.75
CA ALA A 163 11.77 7.54 5.49
C ALA A 163 10.63 8.40 4.89
N GLN A 164 9.37 7.91 4.93
CA GLN A 164 8.22 8.69 4.48
C GLN A 164 7.99 9.93 5.34
N LYS A 165 8.09 9.82 6.65
CA LYS A 165 7.95 10.97 7.56
C LYS A 165 9.00 12.05 7.28
N ILE A 166 10.27 11.66 7.11
CA ILE A 166 11.35 12.58 6.72
C ILE A 166 11.10 13.18 5.33
N LYS A 167 10.55 12.40 4.39
CA LYS A 167 10.24 12.89 3.04
C LYS A 167 9.11 13.93 3.09
N SER A 168 8.05 13.68 3.86
CA SER A 168 6.92 14.61 3.96
C SER A 168 7.33 15.99 4.51
N GLU A 169 8.30 16.05 5.42
CA GLU A 169 8.84 17.31 5.96
C GLU A 169 9.61 18.14 4.91
N LYS A 170 10.01 17.52 3.79
CA LYS A 170 10.78 18.16 2.71
C LYS A 170 9.95 18.44 1.46
N LEU A 171 8.70 17.98 1.42
CA LEU A 171 7.82 18.26 0.28
C LEU A 171 7.52 19.76 0.21
N THR A 172 7.58 20.28 -1.00
CA THR A 172 7.20 21.66 -1.31
C THR A 172 5.84 21.69 -1.98
N ASP A 173 5.14 22.80 -1.90
CA ASP A 173 3.84 23.02 -2.56
C ASP A 173 3.90 22.89 -4.09
N THR A 174 5.10 22.83 -4.67
CA THR A 174 5.36 22.68 -6.11
C THR A 174 5.59 21.23 -6.55
N TYR A 175 5.55 20.26 -5.62
CA TYR A 175 5.73 18.84 -5.98
C TYR A 175 4.58 18.37 -6.85
N GLN A 176 4.92 17.71 -7.97
CA GLN A 176 3.96 17.13 -8.91
C GLN A 176 4.24 15.64 -9.08
N SER A 177 3.20 14.82 -8.94
CA SER A 177 3.22 13.38 -9.15
C SER A 177 2.58 12.95 -10.48
N CYS A 178 2.45 13.90 -11.42
CA CYS A 178 1.82 13.67 -12.71
C CYS A 178 2.51 14.45 -13.82
N ILE A 179 2.67 13.79 -14.97
CA ILE A 179 3.03 14.40 -16.25
C ILE A 179 1.87 14.18 -17.20
N GLN A 180 1.23 15.25 -17.66
CA GLN A 180 0.08 15.18 -18.53
C GLN A 180 0.20 16.15 -19.70
N ASP A 181 -0.04 15.62 -20.91
CA ASP A 181 -0.18 16.38 -22.15
C ASP A 181 -1.20 15.69 -23.09
N GLU A 182 -1.28 16.09 -24.35
CA GLU A 182 -2.18 15.49 -25.34
C GLU A 182 -1.88 14.04 -25.69
N GLN A 183 -0.64 13.57 -25.47
CA GLN A 183 -0.14 12.27 -25.89
C GLN A 183 0.05 11.30 -24.73
N GLN A 184 0.17 11.80 -23.48
CA GLN A 184 0.45 10.97 -22.34
C GLN A 184 -0.19 11.47 -21.05
N TYR A 185 -0.47 10.51 -20.16
CA TYR A 185 -0.86 10.69 -18.77
C TYR A 185 -0.02 9.74 -17.91
N ILE A 186 1.07 10.26 -17.33
CA ILE A 186 2.00 9.48 -16.51
C ILE A 186 1.81 9.93 -15.06
N ARG A 187 1.25 9.08 -14.23
CA ARG A 187 0.98 9.39 -12.81
C ARG A 187 1.62 8.36 -11.89
N TRP A 188 2.23 8.85 -10.83
CA TRP A 188 2.64 8.03 -9.69
C TRP A 188 1.97 8.54 -8.43
N TYR A 189 1.87 7.69 -7.42
CA TYR A 189 1.15 7.97 -6.17
C TYR A 189 2.17 8.12 -5.07
N ASP A 190 2.22 9.29 -4.46
CA ASP A 190 3.16 9.66 -3.41
C ASP A 190 2.45 10.36 -2.25
N ARG A 191 3.14 11.16 -1.49
CA ARG A 191 2.78 11.69 -0.18
C ARG A 191 1.89 12.95 -0.19
N GLU A 192 1.69 13.57 -1.32
CA GLU A 192 0.88 14.80 -1.44
C GLU A 192 -0.57 14.64 -0.97
N ASP A 193 -1.07 13.42 -0.88
CA ASP A 193 -2.44 13.13 -0.46
C ASP A 193 -2.63 13.18 1.07
N HIS A 194 -1.54 13.34 1.87
CA HIS A 194 -1.55 13.31 3.33
C HIS A 194 -0.96 14.57 3.93
N THR A 195 -1.82 15.55 4.23
CA THR A 195 -1.37 16.84 4.80
C THR A 195 -1.62 16.99 6.30
N ILE A 196 -2.55 16.20 6.88
CA ILE A 196 -3.00 16.33 8.27
C ILE A 196 -2.65 15.13 9.17
N PHE A 197 -2.07 14.09 8.60
CA PHE A 197 -1.58 12.90 9.31
C PHE A 197 -0.36 12.30 8.59
N ASP A 198 0.39 11.45 9.29
CA ASP A 198 1.64 10.87 8.75
C ASP A 198 1.38 9.81 7.69
N VAL A 199 0.42 8.91 7.91
CA VAL A 199 0.06 7.79 7.01
C VAL A 199 -1.44 7.51 7.08
N CYS A 200 -2.03 6.92 6.05
CA CYS A 200 -3.37 6.34 6.12
C CYS A 200 -3.33 4.87 6.55
N ALA A 201 -4.50 4.34 6.90
CA ALA A 201 -4.67 2.96 7.33
C ALA A 201 -4.86 1.97 6.18
N ASP A 202 -4.90 2.42 4.93
CA ASP A 202 -5.22 1.63 3.75
C ASP A 202 -3.97 1.31 2.89
N ASP A 203 -4.14 0.52 1.85
CA ASP A 203 -3.12 0.02 0.93
C ASP A 203 -2.24 1.09 0.24
N HIS A 204 -2.66 2.34 0.25
CA HIS A 204 -1.82 3.46 -0.21
C HIS A 204 -0.55 3.62 0.62
N CYS A 205 -0.63 3.40 1.93
CA CYS A 205 0.51 3.43 2.86
C CYS A 205 0.88 2.02 3.32
N GLN A 206 0.41 1.64 4.49
CA GLN A 206 0.53 0.30 5.06
C GLN A 206 -0.79 -0.02 5.75
N ARG A 207 -1.30 -1.23 5.56
CA ARG A 207 -2.56 -1.65 6.19
C ARG A 207 -2.43 -1.61 7.70
N TYR A 208 -3.26 -0.78 8.31
CA TYR A 208 -3.32 -0.61 9.74
C TYR A 208 -4.77 -0.82 10.23
N GLN A 209 -5.01 -1.82 11.06
CA GLN A 209 -6.35 -2.18 11.56
C GLN A 209 -6.42 -2.15 13.09
N GLY A 210 -5.56 -1.34 13.71
CA GLY A 210 -5.50 -1.20 15.16
C GLY A 210 -5.23 -2.53 15.86
N ILE A 211 -5.92 -2.76 16.98
CA ILE A 211 -5.85 -4.02 17.75
C ILE A 211 -7.00 -4.98 17.38
N THR A 212 -7.74 -4.72 16.32
CA THR A 212 -8.82 -5.59 15.81
C THR A 212 -8.26 -6.91 15.31
N LYS A 213 -7.13 -6.86 14.61
CA LYS A 213 -6.39 -8.07 14.23
C LYS A 213 -5.52 -8.52 15.39
N ALA A 214 -5.81 -9.72 15.86
CA ALA A 214 -5.04 -10.32 16.93
C ALA A 214 -3.54 -10.40 16.54
N SER A 215 -2.70 -9.72 17.29
CA SER A 215 -1.27 -9.89 17.21
C SER A 215 -0.92 -11.23 17.84
N SER A 216 -0.14 -12.05 17.15
CA SER A 216 0.40 -13.28 17.74
C SER A 216 1.61 -12.96 18.67
N ALA A 217 1.94 -13.90 19.56
CA ALA A 217 3.15 -13.79 20.37
C ALA A 217 4.40 -13.62 19.49
N ALA A 218 4.44 -14.27 18.31
CA ALA A 218 5.54 -14.16 17.36
C ALA A 218 5.66 -12.74 16.77
N VAL A 219 4.54 -12.07 16.46
CA VAL A 219 4.56 -10.67 16.00
C VAL A 219 5.08 -9.74 17.09
N THR A 220 4.63 -9.92 18.33
CA THR A 220 5.12 -9.14 19.47
C THR A 220 6.61 -9.36 19.67
N GLU A 221 7.08 -10.61 19.63
CA GLU A 221 8.50 -10.94 19.71
C GLU A 221 9.31 -10.31 18.56
N ALA A 222 8.82 -10.38 17.32
CA ALA A 222 9.50 -9.83 16.16
C ALA A 222 9.69 -8.31 16.27
N VAL A 223 8.64 -7.58 16.65
CA VAL A 223 8.71 -6.12 16.84
C VAL A 223 9.64 -5.75 17.99
N GLN A 224 9.56 -6.45 19.13
CA GLN A 224 10.42 -6.20 20.28
C GLN A 224 11.88 -6.53 19.99
N ALA A 225 12.19 -7.69 19.39
CA ALA A 225 13.56 -8.12 19.06
C ALA A 225 14.23 -7.19 18.04
N THR A 226 13.46 -6.49 17.22
CA THR A 226 13.96 -5.55 16.20
C THR A 226 13.73 -4.09 16.56
N ARG A 227 13.33 -3.79 17.80
CA ARG A 227 13.01 -2.44 18.24
C ARG A 227 14.11 -1.44 17.90
N GLY A 228 13.76 -0.36 17.22
CA GLY A 228 14.67 0.71 16.81
C GLY A 228 15.65 0.32 15.69
N GLN A 229 15.60 -0.90 15.15
CA GLN A 229 16.44 -1.28 14.00
C GLN A 229 15.88 -0.69 12.71
N LEU A 230 16.77 -0.09 11.90
CA LEU A 230 16.47 0.55 10.64
C LEU A 230 17.41 0.10 9.55
N LEU A 231 16.91 0.00 8.33
CA LEU A 231 17.73 -0.16 7.14
C LEU A 231 18.36 1.19 6.77
N MET A 232 19.68 1.18 6.66
CA MET A 232 20.46 2.38 6.33
C MET A 232 21.25 2.16 5.05
N TYR A 233 21.29 3.17 4.20
CA TYR A 233 22.20 3.25 3.08
C TYR A 233 23.00 4.55 3.20
N GLU A 234 24.34 4.45 3.24
CA GLU A 234 25.22 5.56 3.57
C GLU A 234 24.82 6.23 4.90
N ARG A 235 24.29 7.44 4.85
CA ARG A 235 23.83 8.20 6.05
C ARG A 235 22.33 8.40 6.10
N GLY A 236 21.57 7.81 5.15
CA GLY A 236 20.12 7.95 5.04
C GLY A 236 19.38 6.69 5.46
N ILE A 237 18.17 6.87 5.96
CA ILE A 237 17.23 5.77 6.20
C ILE A 237 16.66 5.36 4.84
N CYS A 238 16.64 4.04 4.58
CA CYS A 238 16.13 3.51 3.31
C CYS A 238 14.61 3.68 3.20
N ASP A 239 14.14 4.16 2.05
CA ASP A 239 12.75 3.98 1.61
C ASP A 239 12.54 2.49 1.27
N ALA A 240 12.39 1.68 2.32
CA ALA A 240 12.35 0.23 2.20
C ALA A 240 10.97 -0.24 1.77
N ARG A 241 10.90 -0.89 0.62
CA ARG A 241 9.64 -1.36 0.00
C ARG A 241 9.51 -2.87 0.10
N PHE A 242 8.26 -3.34 0.00
CA PHE A 242 7.92 -4.75 -0.10
C PHE A 242 6.72 -4.93 -1.04
N SER A 243 6.60 -6.10 -1.64
CA SER A 243 5.48 -6.45 -2.51
C SER A 243 5.10 -7.91 -2.35
N LYS A 244 3.88 -8.25 -2.70
CA LYS A 244 3.31 -9.59 -2.51
C LYS A 244 4.06 -10.67 -3.29
N CYS A 245 4.39 -10.43 -4.56
CA CYS A 245 5.14 -11.36 -5.39
C CYS A 245 5.89 -10.61 -6.50
N CYS A 246 7.22 -10.77 -6.57
CA CYS A 246 8.02 -10.09 -7.58
C CYS A 246 7.87 -10.68 -8.99
N GLY A 247 7.45 -11.96 -9.10
CA GLY A 247 7.33 -12.68 -10.39
C GLY A 247 8.65 -13.23 -10.91
N GLY A 248 9.66 -13.38 -10.02
CA GLY A 248 10.99 -13.93 -10.28
C GLY A 248 12.09 -12.87 -10.44
N ALA A 249 11.72 -11.59 -10.55
CA ALA A 249 12.66 -10.47 -10.59
C ALA A 249 12.06 -9.25 -9.89
N SER A 250 12.82 -8.64 -8.97
CA SER A 250 12.40 -7.38 -8.33
C SER A 250 12.52 -6.19 -9.29
N GLU A 251 11.69 -5.16 -9.06
CA GLU A 251 11.71 -3.94 -9.86
C GLU A 251 12.50 -2.82 -9.19
N GLU A 252 12.95 -1.84 -9.97
CA GLU A 252 13.57 -0.62 -9.46
C GLU A 252 12.52 0.45 -9.18
N PHE A 253 12.78 1.27 -8.17
CA PHE A 253 11.84 2.30 -7.68
C PHE A 253 11.35 3.25 -8.78
N GLY A 254 12.24 3.76 -9.62
CA GLY A 254 11.91 4.77 -10.64
C GLY A 254 10.90 4.33 -11.69
N TYR A 255 10.69 3.03 -11.88
CA TYR A 255 9.67 2.52 -12.80
C TYR A 255 8.26 2.53 -12.21
N CYS A 256 8.14 2.57 -10.88
CA CYS A 256 6.85 2.57 -10.18
C CYS A 256 6.43 3.96 -9.69
N TRP A 257 7.39 4.78 -9.27
CA TRP A 257 7.17 6.13 -8.71
C TRP A 257 7.92 7.20 -9.47
N GLU A 258 8.40 8.25 -8.77
CA GLU A 258 9.21 9.32 -9.34
C GLU A 258 10.51 8.77 -9.98
N ASP A 259 11.04 9.47 -10.97
CA ASP A 259 12.26 9.06 -11.70
C ASP A 259 13.51 9.24 -10.83
N LYS A 260 13.63 8.37 -9.82
CA LYS A 260 14.80 8.28 -8.94
C LYS A 260 15.32 6.86 -8.88
N ASN A 261 16.63 6.72 -8.76
CA ASN A 261 17.29 5.43 -8.52
C ASN A 261 17.80 5.38 -7.08
N TYR A 262 17.44 4.29 -6.41
CA TYR A 262 17.96 3.94 -5.09
C TYR A 262 18.82 2.67 -5.22
N PRO A 263 20.15 2.75 -5.00
CA PRO A 263 21.03 1.58 -5.16
C PRO A 263 20.64 0.36 -4.34
N TYR A 264 19.97 0.58 -3.20
CA TYR A 264 19.46 -0.47 -2.33
C TYR A 264 18.11 -1.08 -2.77
N LEU A 265 17.46 -0.50 -3.80
CA LEU A 265 16.24 -1.02 -4.46
C LEU A 265 16.54 -1.43 -5.91
N SER A 266 17.72 -2.00 -6.13
CA SER A 266 18.12 -2.52 -7.44
C SER A 266 17.41 -3.83 -7.77
N THR A 267 17.27 -4.09 -9.05
CA THR A 267 16.71 -5.35 -9.55
C THR A 267 17.62 -6.53 -9.20
N ILE A 268 17.03 -7.56 -8.63
CA ILE A 268 17.66 -8.85 -8.36
C ILE A 268 16.81 -9.97 -8.93
N ARG A 269 17.44 -11.08 -9.33
CA ARG A 269 16.75 -12.33 -9.61
C ARG A 269 16.41 -13.01 -8.29
N ASP A 270 15.16 -13.42 -8.12
CA ASP A 270 14.62 -14.00 -6.88
C ASP A 270 14.76 -15.53 -6.92
N THR A 271 16.01 -16.02 -6.77
CA THR A 271 16.37 -17.45 -6.84
C THR A 271 17.60 -17.75 -6.00
N GLU A 272 17.90 -19.05 -5.82
CA GLU A 272 19.12 -19.50 -5.15
C GLU A 272 20.38 -19.13 -5.94
N GLU A 273 21.52 -18.95 -5.23
CA GLU A 273 22.80 -18.55 -5.85
C GLU A 273 23.29 -19.59 -6.88
N GLU A 274 23.06 -20.88 -6.66
CA GLU A 274 23.46 -21.95 -7.56
C GLU A 274 22.73 -21.91 -8.92
N GLU A 275 21.51 -21.37 -8.95
CA GLU A 275 20.73 -21.12 -10.17
C GLU A 275 20.87 -19.69 -10.68
N ASN A 276 21.77 -18.89 -10.10
CA ASN A 276 21.91 -17.47 -10.38
C ASN A 276 22.53 -17.19 -11.75
N ARG A 277 21.81 -17.60 -12.81
CA ARG A 277 22.12 -17.13 -14.17
C ARG A 277 21.82 -15.64 -14.23
N PRO A 278 22.59 -14.87 -15.03
CA PRO A 278 22.30 -13.44 -15.23
C PRO A 278 20.83 -13.24 -15.61
N LEU A 279 20.18 -12.26 -14.99
CA LEU A 279 18.83 -11.86 -15.38
C LEU A 279 18.87 -11.36 -16.82
N PRO A 280 18.00 -11.84 -17.73
CA PRO A 280 17.91 -11.26 -19.06
C PRO A 280 17.49 -9.79 -18.99
N ASP A 281 17.77 -9.05 -20.06
CA ASP A 281 17.38 -7.64 -20.13
C ASP A 281 15.87 -7.52 -20.38
N LEU A 282 15.08 -7.58 -19.27
CA LEU A 282 13.62 -7.54 -19.32
C LEU A 282 13.04 -6.16 -19.69
N THR A 283 13.89 -5.17 -19.95
CA THR A 283 13.46 -3.91 -20.59
C THR A 283 13.13 -4.10 -22.08
N LYS A 284 13.62 -5.18 -22.66
CA LYS A 284 13.34 -5.59 -24.06
C LYS A 284 12.07 -6.45 -24.11
N GLU A 285 11.17 -6.08 -25.00
CA GLU A 285 9.86 -6.76 -25.13
C GLU A 285 9.98 -8.27 -25.32
N GLU A 286 10.86 -8.74 -26.23
CA GLU A 286 11.06 -10.16 -26.53
C GLU A 286 11.57 -10.95 -25.32
N GLU A 287 12.47 -10.37 -24.51
CA GLU A 287 12.99 -11.03 -23.31
C GLU A 287 11.94 -11.02 -22.17
N ALA A 288 11.19 -9.93 -22.02
CA ALA A 288 10.10 -9.85 -21.07
C ALA A 288 8.99 -10.84 -21.40
N GLU A 289 8.60 -10.96 -22.68
CA GLU A 289 7.62 -11.94 -23.14
C GLU A 289 8.07 -13.35 -22.84
N ARG A 290 9.32 -13.70 -23.18
CA ARG A 290 9.89 -15.02 -22.89
C ARG A 290 9.87 -15.31 -21.40
N TRP A 291 10.31 -14.37 -20.56
CA TRP A 291 10.32 -14.49 -19.10
C TRP A 291 8.94 -14.75 -18.53
N ILE A 292 7.95 -13.96 -18.94
CA ILE A 292 6.58 -14.05 -18.46
C ILE A 292 5.94 -15.38 -18.85
N ARG A 293 6.18 -15.85 -20.08
CA ARG A 293 5.56 -17.08 -20.60
C ARG A 293 6.23 -18.36 -20.13
N THR A 294 7.49 -18.34 -19.67
CA THR A 294 8.26 -19.55 -19.36
C THR A 294 8.35 -19.91 -17.88
N SER A 295 7.83 -19.11 -16.97
CA SER A 295 7.84 -19.38 -15.52
C SER A 295 9.21 -19.86 -14.99
N PRO A 296 10.29 -19.03 -15.04
CA PRO A 296 11.59 -19.42 -14.52
C PRO A 296 11.54 -19.72 -13.01
N VAL A 297 12.37 -20.63 -12.54
CA VAL A 297 12.48 -21.00 -11.11
C VAL A 297 12.73 -19.75 -10.25
N SER A 298 11.97 -19.61 -9.16
CA SER A 298 12.04 -18.49 -8.22
C SER A 298 11.53 -18.90 -6.85
N PHE A 299 11.97 -18.24 -5.79
CA PHE A 299 11.44 -18.45 -4.44
C PHE A 299 9.94 -18.17 -4.34
N CYS A 300 9.44 -17.20 -5.08
CA CYS A 300 8.01 -16.85 -5.10
C CYS A 300 7.15 -17.71 -6.04
N ASP A 301 7.74 -18.70 -6.74
CA ASP A 301 6.99 -19.68 -7.57
C ASP A 301 6.47 -20.82 -6.69
N THR A 302 5.43 -20.55 -5.93
CA THR A 302 4.79 -21.55 -5.07
C THR A 302 3.27 -21.58 -5.27
N HIS A 303 2.73 -22.80 -5.35
CA HIS A 303 1.30 -23.08 -5.29
C HIS A 303 0.92 -23.86 -4.02
N ASP A 304 1.88 -24.05 -3.08
CA ASP A 304 1.61 -24.71 -1.81
C ASP A 304 0.71 -23.83 -0.93
N LYS A 305 -0.53 -24.25 -0.77
CA LYS A 305 -1.53 -23.56 0.06
C LYS A 305 -1.11 -23.40 1.51
N LYS A 306 -0.24 -24.29 2.04
CA LYS A 306 0.27 -24.15 3.40
C LYS A 306 1.23 -22.98 3.50
N VAL A 307 2.14 -22.84 2.55
CA VAL A 307 3.06 -21.70 2.47
C VAL A 307 2.27 -20.41 2.29
N ILE A 308 1.38 -20.36 1.29
CA ILE A 308 0.56 -19.19 0.98
C ILE A 308 -0.29 -18.76 2.19
N SER A 309 -0.94 -19.70 2.88
CA SER A 309 -1.77 -19.41 4.06
C SER A 309 -0.98 -18.93 5.28
N GLN A 310 0.31 -19.21 5.35
CA GLN A 310 1.18 -18.69 6.41
C GLN A 310 1.66 -17.27 6.14
N ILE A 311 1.68 -16.85 4.90
CA ILE A 311 2.20 -15.53 4.49
C ILE A 311 1.07 -14.54 4.26
N LEU A 312 -0.01 -14.96 3.58
CA LEU A 312 -1.09 -14.09 3.14
C LEU A 312 -2.29 -14.13 4.10
N ASN A 313 -2.96 -13.00 4.22
CA ASN A 313 -4.23 -12.90 4.91
C ASN A 313 -5.35 -13.66 4.17
N ASN A 314 -6.42 -14.03 4.86
CA ASN A 314 -7.51 -14.88 4.32
C ASN A 314 -8.14 -14.33 3.04
N TYR A 315 -8.31 -13.01 2.93
CA TYR A 315 -8.88 -12.35 1.75
C TYR A 315 -7.94 -12.32 0.53
N ASP A 316 -6.67 -12.64 0.72
CA ASP A 316 -5.68 -12.76 -0.35
C ASP A 316 -5.46 -14.21 -0.80
N GLN A 317 -6.19 -15.18 -0.22
CA GLN A 317 -6.03 -16.62 -0.48
C GLN A 317 -7.04 -17.18 -1.50
N GLU A 318 -7.79 -16.32 -2.20
CA GLU A 318 -8.77 -16.74 -3.21
C GLU A 318 -8.14 -17.39 -4.44
N THR A 319 -6.86 -17.09 -4.70
CA THR A 319 -6.07 -17.66 -5.79
C THR A 319 -4.70 -18.12 -5.31
N THR A 320 -4.07 -19.02 -6.06
CA THR A 320 -2.65 -19.40 -5.89
C THR A 320 -1.79 -18.89 -7.05
N ASP A 321 -2.36 -18.12 -7.98
CA ASP A 321 -1.72 -17.70 -9.22
C ASP A 321 -0.96 -16.37 -9.05
N PHE A 322 -0.15 -16.26 -7.98
CA PHE A 322 0.63 -15.05 -7.70
C PHE A 322 1.85 -14.91 -8.60
N TYR A 323 2.48 -16.03 -8.93
CA TYR A 323 3.70 -16.03 -9.74
C TYR A 323 3.40 -15.80 -11.21
N ARG A 324 2.38 -16.50 -11.75
CA ARG A 324 1.87 -16.33 -13.13
C ARG A 324 0.36 -16.30 -13.12
N TRP A 325 -0.21 -15.40 -13.92
CA TRP A 325 -1.65 -15.19 -13.99
C TRP A 325 -2.12 -14.90 -15.41
N LYS A 326 -3.42 -15.06 -15.66
CA LYS A 326 -4.07 -14.73 -16.92
C LYS A 326 -5.39 -14.02 -16.65
N VAL A 327 -5.66 -12.98 -17.43
CA VAL A 327 -6.95 -12.26 -17.43
C VAL A 327 -7.39 -12.07 -18.87
N ARG A 328 -8.63 -12.45 -19.16
CA ARG A 328 -9.23 -12.29 -20.48
C ARG A 328 -10.37 -11.29 -20.42
N TYR A 329 -10.41 -10.42 -21.40
CA TYR A 329 -11.47 -9.44 -21.62
C TYR A 329 -12.04 -9.62 -23.02
N SER A 330 -13.36 -9.53 -23.17
CA SER A 330 -13.97 -9.21 -24.45
C SER A 330 -13.67 -7.76 -24.83
N GLN A 331 -13.82 -7.41 -26.11
CA GLN A 331 -13.66 -6.04 -26.57
C GLN A 331 -14.51 -5.03 -25.77
N SER A 332 -15.79 -5.37 -25.58
CA SER A 332 -16.72 -4.48 -24.88
C SER A 332 -16.38 -4.30 -23.39
N GLU A 333 -15.95 -5.38 -22.72
CA GLU A 333 -15.53 -5.30 -21.31
C GLU A 333 -14.29 -4.42 -21.15
N LEU A 334 -13.28 -4.57 -22.02
CA LEU A 334 -12.06 -3.79 -21.95
C LEU A 334 -12.31 -2.31 -22.25
N ALA A 335 -13.08 -2.00 -23.30
CA ALA A 335 -13.43 -0.64 -23.67
C ALA A 335 -14.19 0.09 -22.56
N GLU A 336 -15.20 -0.57 -21.98
CA GLU A 336 -15.99 -0.01 -20.87
C GLU A 336 -15.15 0.18 -19.62
N LEU A 337 -14.28 -0.78 -19.29
CA LEU A 337 -13.37 -0.70 -18.14
C LEU A 337 -12.41 0.49 -18.25
N ILE A 338 -11.75 0.64 -19.40
CA ILE A 338 -10.87 1.77 -19.68
C ILE A 338 -11.64 3.09 -19.61
N ARG A 339 -12.82 3.16 -20.20
CA ARG A 339 -13.69 4.34 -20.15
C ARG A 339 -14.05 4.74 -18.72
N GLN A 340 -14.45 3.77 -17.90
CA GLN A 340 -14.81 3.99 -16.50
C GLN A 340 -13.62 4.50 -15.67
N ASN A 341 -12.43 3.90 -15.85
CA ASN A 341 -11.27 4.20 -15.02
C ASN A 341 -10.53 5.48 -15.45
N THR A 342 -10.49 5.76 -16.76
CA THR A 342 -9.83 6.97 -17.29
C THR A 342 -10.78 8.18 -17.43
N LYS A 343 -12.10 7.98 -17.28
CA LYS A 343 -13.14 8.98 -17.55
C LYS A 343 -13.07 9.55 -18.98
N SER A 344 -12.55 8.75 -19.92
CA SER A 344 -12.37 9.11 -21.33
C SER A 344 -12.85 7.98 -22.23
N ASP A 345 -13.52 8.34 -23.32
CA ASP A 345 -13.97 7.39 -24.33
C ASP A 345 -12.85 7.15 -25.36
N TYR A 346 -12.40 5.91 -25.47
CA TYR A 346 -11.42 5.48 -26.46
C TYR A 346 -12.09 4.85 -27.70
N GLY A 347 -13.41 4.62 -27.66
CA GLY A 347 -14.11 3.81 -28.64
C GLY A 347 -13.73 2.34 -28.53
N ASP A 348 -13.68 1.64 -29.66
CA ASP A 348 -13.17 0.27 -29.71
C ASP A 348 -11.67 0.25 -29.43
N ILE A 349 -11.21 -0.66 -28.56
CA ILE A 349 -9.78 -0.81 -28.29
C ILE A 349 -9.15 -1.63 -29.42
N ILE A 350 -8.19 -1.02 -30.10
CA ILE A 350 -7.46 -1.61 -31.22
C ILE A 350 -6.21 -2.32 -30.74
N ASP A 351 -5.49 -1.71 -29.79
CA ASP A 351 -4.24 -2.27 -29.26
C ASP A 351 -3.88 -1.75 -27.86
N LEU A 352 -3.09 -2.57 -27.16
CA LEU A 352 -2.40 -2.24 -25.92
C LEU A 352 -0.91 -2.47 -26.16
N ILE A 353 -0.14 -1.40 -26.33
CA ILE A 353 1.27 -1.49 -26.77
C ILE A 353 2.20 -1.09 -25.61
N PRO A 354 3.02 -2.00 -25.07
CA PRO A 354 4.09 -1.65 -24.16
C PRO A 354 5.09 -0.68 -24.82
N ILE A 355 5.23 0.50 -24.26
CA ILE A 355 6.18 1.51 -24.77
C ILE A 355 7.49 1.48 -24.01
N GLN A 356 7.41 1.20 -22.69
CA GLN A 356 8.57 1.10 -21.83
C GLN A 356 8.33 0.07 -20.75
N ARG A 357 9.33 -0.80 -20.53
CA ARG A 357 9.38 -1.74 -19.42
C ARG A 357 10.49 -1.39 -18.44
N GLY A 358 10.26 -1.69 -17.17
CA GLY A 358 11.27 -1.73 -16.13
C GLY A 358 12.10 -3.00 -16.18
N LYS A 359 13.08 -3.11 -15.30
CA LYS A 359 14.05 -4.22 -15.30
C LYS A 359 13.47 -5.56 -14.82
N SER A 360 12.29 -5.57 -14.25
CA SER A 360 11.52 -6.79 -13.92
C SER A 360 10.57 -7.23 -15.04
N GLY A 361 10.53 -6.51 -16.17
CA GLY A 361 9.56 -6.70 -17.24
C GLY A 361 8.21 -6.00 -17.00
N ARG A 362 8.03 -5.27 -15.87
CA ARG A 362 6.82 -4.48 -15.63
C ARG A 362 6.73 -3.33 -16.62
N ILE A 363 5.54 -3.13 -17.19
CA ILE A 363 5.26 -2.01 -18.09
C ILE A 363 5.13 -0.76 -17.22
N CYS A 364 5.95 0.26 -17.51
CA CYS A 364 5.86 1.58 -16.87
C CYS A 364 5.27 2.65 -17.80
N LYS A 365 5.20 2.37 -19.11
CA LYS A 365 4.43 3.16 -20.09
C LYS A 365 3.70 2.22 -21.03
N LEU A 366 2.37 2.34 -21.07
CA LEU A 366 1.47 1.57 -21.91
C LEU A 366 0.71 2.52 -22.84
N LYS A 367 0.77 2.29 -24.14
CA LYS A 367 -0.02 3.02 -25.12
C LYS A 367 -1.34 2.28 -25.36
N ILE A 368 -2.45 2.92 -25.07
CA ILE A 368 -3.78 2.45 -25.40
C ILE A 368 -4.18 3.06 -26.72
N VAL A 369 -4.43 2.21 -27.73
CA VAL A 369 -4.88 2.62 -29.06
C VAL A 369 -6.34 2.30 -29.17
N GLY A 370 -7.17 3.32 -29.26
CA GLY A 370 -8.60 3.17 -29.51
C GLY A 370 -9.02 3.79 -30.84
N SER A 371 -10.24 3.51 -31.29
CA SER A 371 -10.80 4.05 -32.53
C SER A 371 -11.08 5.56 -32.45
N LEU A 372 -11.32 6.11 -31.25
CA LEU A 372 -11.59 7.52 -31.02
C LEU A 372 -10.42 8.27 -30.37
N LYS A 373 -9.61 7.59 -29.56
CA LYS A 373 -8.53 8.20 -28.80
C LYS A 373 -7.34 7.24 -28.68
N THR A 374 -6.15 7.82 -28.72
CA THR A 374 -4.89 7.12 -28.41
C THR A 374 -4.17 7.92 -27.33
N LEU A 375 -3.71 7.25 -26.25
CA LEU A 375 -3.00 7.88 -25.16
C LEU A 375 -1.98 6.91 -24.55
N THR A 376 -0.82 7.41 -24.17
CA THR A 376 0.16 6.65 -23.36
C THR A 376 -0.12 6.92 -21.88
N ILE A 377 -0.33 5.85 -21.10
CA ILE A 377 -0.51 5.92 -19.64
C ILE A 377 0.70 5.35 -18.90
N GLY A 378 0.90 5.72 -17.68
CA GLY A 378 1.94 5.24 -16.75
C GLY A 378 1.76 5.91 -15.37
N LYS A 379 2.38 5.46 -14.30
CA LYS A 379 3.32 4.36 -14.20
C LYS A 379 2.63 3.03 -13.85
N GLU A 380 3.31 2.16 -13.10
CA GLU A 380 2.90 0.79 -12.79
C GLU A 380 1.47 0.73 -12.22
N LEU A 381 1.19 1.48 -11.17
CA LEU A 381 -0.12 1.47 -10.51
C LEU A 381 -1.22 2.07 -11.40
N GLU A 382 -0.93 3.11 -12.17
CA GLU A 382 -1.91 3.72 -13.09
C GLU A 382 -2.32 2.73 -14.19
N ILE A 383 -1.37 1.95 -14.72
CA ILE A 383 -1.67 0.89 -15.70
C ILE A 383 -2.57 -0.18 -15.07
N ARG A 384 -2.26 -0.63 -13.85
CA ARG A 384 -3.05 -1.65 -13.15
C ARG A 384 -4.48 -1.18 -12.86
N ARG A 385 -4.65 0.06 -12.42
CA ARG A 385 -5.97 0.67 -12.17
C ARG A 385 -6.78 0.85 -13.44
N THR A 386 -6.13 1.18 -14.54
CA THR A 386 -6.83 1.39 -15.83
C THR A 386 -7.40 0.09 -16.38
N LEU A 387 -6.71 -1.04 -16.18
CA LEU A 387 -7.03 -2.34 -16.78
C LEU A 387 -7.75 -3.31 -15.82
N SER A 388 -8.30 -2.84 -14.70
CA SER A 388 -9.06 -3.68 -13.78
C SER A 388 -10.15 -2.88 -13.08
N SER A 389 -11.25 -3.54 -12.72
CA SER A 389 -12.30 -2.94 -11.87
C SER A 389 -11.82 -2.63 -10.45
N SER A 390 -10.72 -3.27 -10.02
CA SER A 390 -9.99 -2.96 -8.80
C SER A 390 -8.54 -2.59 -9.16
N HIS A 391 -7.62 -3.55 -9.02
CA HIS A 391 -6.23 -3.41 -9.46
C HIS A 391 -5.81 -4.70 -10.16
N LEU A 392 -5.27 -4.61 -11.39
CA LEU A 392 -4.65 -5.75 -12.06
C LEU A 392 -3.51 -6.30 -11.18
N PHE A 393 -3.23 -7.57 -11.22
CA PHE A 393 -2.24 -8.24 -10.36
C PHE A 393 -0.87 -7.53 -10.37
N SER A 394 -0.34 -7.24 -11.57
CA SER A 394 0.86 -6.43 -11.79
C SER A 394 0.81 -5.78 -13.17
N SER A 395 1.79 -4.93 -13.48
CA SER A 395 1.98 -4.45 -14.85
C SER A 395 3.00 -5.28 -15.67
N ALA A 396 3.50 -6.40 -15.12
CA ALA A 396 4.34 -7.32 -15.86
C ALA A 396 3.46 -8.30 -16.66
N PHE A 397 3.02 -7.88 -17.84
CA PHE A 397 2.19 -8.72 -18.70
C PHE A 397 2.53 -8.57 -20.18
N VAL A 398 2.10 -9.55 -20.97
CA VAL A 398 2.06 -9.56 -22.42
C VAL A 398 0.62 -9.63 -22.89
N VAL A 399 0.35 -9.13 -24.10
CA VAL A 399 -1.00 -8.98 -24.65
C VAL A 399 -1.15 -9.87 -25.86
N ASP A 400 -2.09 -10.85 -25.80
CA ASP A 400 -2.56 -11.59 -26.95
C ASP A 400 -3.92 -11.04 -27.39
N LYS A 401 -4.18 -11.03 -28.70
CA LYS A 401 -5.42 -10.51 -29.29
C LYS A 401 -6.16 -11.61 -30.05
N GLY A 402 -7.48 -11.53 -30.02
CA GLY A 402 -8.34 -12.39 -30.82
C GLY A 402 -8.36 -12.03 -32.31
N GLU A 403 -9.19 -12.75 -33.05
CA GLU A 403 -9.43 -12.46 -34.46
C GLU A 403 -9.95 -11.03 -34.63
N LEU A 404 -9.55 -10.43 -35.76
CA LEU A 404 -9.97 -9.07 -36.06
C LEU A 404 -11.32 -9.12 -36.86
N LYS A 405 -12.31 -8.45 -36.27
CA LYS A 405 -13.55 -8.12 -36.98
C LYS A 405 -13.55 -6.64 -37.35
N ASN A 406 -13.52 -6.34 -38.65
CA ASN A 406 -13.42 -4.94 -39.14
C ASN A 406 -12.21 -4.17 -38.57
N GLY A 407 -11.09 -4.85 -38.34
CA GLY A 407 -9.88 -4.24 -37.79
C GLY A 407 -9.84 -4.13 -36.27
N VAL A 408 -10.87 -4.61 -35.57
CA VAL A 408 -11.01 -4.56 -34.10
C VAL A 408 -10.89 -5.97 -33.52
N PRO A 409 -10.03 -6.23 -32.52
CA PRO A 409 -9.92 -7.53 -31.87
C PRO A 409 -11.21 -7.90 -31.12
N GLU A 410 -11.65 -9.16 -31.19
CA GLU A 410 -12.81 -9.62 -30.44
C GLU A 410 -12.55 -9.74 -28.92
N TRP A 411 -11.32 -10.01 -28.56
CA TRP A 411 -10.91 -10.18 -27.18
C TRP A 411 -9.41 -9.87 -26.98
N PHE A 412 -9.04 -9.64 -25.74
CA PHE A 412 -7.67 -9.47 -25.27
C PHE A 412 -7.38 -10.48 -24.15
N LEU A 413 -6.20 -11.10 -24.16
CA LEU A 413 -5.70 -11.95 -23.09
C LEU A 413 -4.41 -11.35 -22.56
N LEU A 414 -4.42 -10.99 -21.29
CA LEU A 414 -3.25 -10.55 -20.56
C LEU A 414 -2.66 -11.76 -19.84
N THR A 415 -1.44 -12.15 -20.20
CA THR A 415 -0.65 -13.16 -19.48
C THR A 415 0.42 -12.44 -18.69
N GLY A 416 0.48 -12.61 -17.37
CA GLY A 416 1.35 -11.79 -16.54
C GLY A 416 2.10 -12.55 -15.45
N ALA A 417 2.98 -11.82 -14.76
CA ALA A 417 3.87 -12.31 -13.73
C ALA A 417 3.88 -11.41 -12.48
N GLY A 418 3.84 -12.05 -11.31
CA GLY A 418 3.92 -11.38 -10.03
C GLY A 418 2.67 -10.62 -9.61
N TRP A 419 2.69 -10.10 -8.38
CA TRP A 419 1.61 -9.33 -7.78
C TRP A 419 2.16 -8.11 -7.04
N GLY A 420 1.67 -6.92 -7.39
CA GLY A 420 2.15 -5.64 -6.90
C GLY A 420 3.32 -5.09 -7.71
N HIS A 421 3.88 -4.00 -7.21
CA HIS A 421 4.93 -3.24 -7.89
C HIS A 421 6.28 -3.97 -8.01
N GLY A 422 6.52 -5.00 -7.20
CA GLY A 422 7.74 -5.83 -7.29
C GLY A 422 9.01 -5.20 -6.72
N VAL A 423 8.96 -4.00 -6.13
CA VAL A 423 10.12 -3.30 -5.59
C VAL A 423 10.42 -3.75 -4.17
N GLY A 424 11.69 -4.03 -3.86
CA GLY A 424 12.17 -4.38 -2.53
C GLY A 424 11.94 -5.83 -2.15
N LEU A 425 11.50 -6.10 -0.90
CA LEU A 425 11.25 -7.46 -0.39
C LEU A 425 10.08 -8.11 -1.15
N CYS A 426 10.28 -9.32 -1.62
CA CYS A 426 9.23 -10.21 -2.10
C CYS A 426 8.68 -11.02 -0.90
N GLN A 427 7.40 -10.90 -0.59
CA GLN A 427 6.75 -11.67 0.48
C GLN A 427 6.57 -13.13 0.08
#